data_cb327432b9501c8af42027cafcb831d9
#
_entry.id   cb327432b9501c8af42027cafcb831d9
#
_cell.length_a   1.000
_cell.length_b   1.000
_cell.length_c   1.000
_cell.angle_alpha   90.00
_cell.angle_beta   90.00
_cell.angle_gamma   90.00
#
_symmetry.space_group_name_H-M   'P 1'
#
loop_
_entity.id
_entity.type
_entity.pdbx_description
1 polymer ?
#
loop_
_entity_poly.entity_id
_entity_poly.type
_entity_poly.pdbx_seq_one_letter_code
_entity_poly.pdbx_strand_id
1 'polypeptide(L)'
;MVFARKRFGQNFLHDRSVIAHIIEAINPKPGDPIVEIGPGRGALTEDLLQAAGELDAIEIDRDLAADLQQRFGDRGLHLHVTDALRFDFAALAETKGRRLRIIGNLPYNISTPLLFHLLKTPAAILDLHIMLQREVIERICAEAGSSEYGRLTVMLAPWVEAEHLFDVGPGAFRPAPEVWSAVARLTVRQEPAFA
;
A
#
# COMPACT_ATOMS: atom_id res chain seq x y z
N MET A 1 0.83 -20.46 14.31
CA MET A 1 -0.07 -20.02 13.19
C MET A 1 -0.81 -18.77 13.67
N VAL A 2 -0.59 -17.60 13.05
CA VAL A 2 -1.25 -16.34 13.42
C VAL A 2 -2.63 -16.29 12.75
N PHE A 3 -3.69 -16.05 13.54
CA PHE A 3 -5.07 -15.96 13.05
C PHE A 3 -5.41 -14.52 12.66
N ALA A 4 -6.27 -14.35 11.64
CA ALA A 4 -6.77 -13.04 11.26
C ALA A 4 -7.56 -12.39 12.42
N ARG A 5 -7.25 -11.15 12.74
CA ARG A 5 -7.92 -10.39 13.81
C ARG A 5 -8.95 -9.45 13.21
N LYS A 6 -10.24 -9.68 13.50
CA LYS A 6 -11.35 -8.83 12.99
C LYS A 6 -11.15 -7.34 13.27
N ARG A 7 -10.55 -6.98 14.42
CA ARG A 7 -10.29 -5.58 14.80
C ARG A 7 -9.34 -4.83 13.85
N PHE A 8 -8.53 -5.56 13.05
CA PHE A 8 -7.61 -4.99 12.08
C PHE A 8 -8.10 -5.14 10.63
N GLY A 9 -9.29 -5.74 10.40
CA GLY A 9 -9.85 -5.94 9.06
C GLY A 9 -8.96 -6.81 8.15
N GLN A 10 -8.27 -7.82 8.72
CA GLN A 10 -7.25 -8.58 8.03
C GLN A 10 -7.85 -9.59 7.03
N ASN A 11 -7.57 -9.39 5.75
CA ASN A 11 -7.77 -10.35 4.66
C ASN A 11 -6.40 -10.62 4.01
N PHE A 12 -5.85 -11.80 4.27
CA PHE A 12 -4.49 -12.12 3.81
C PHE A 12 -4.51 -12.59 2.36
N LEU A 13 -3.80 -11.88 1.50
CA LEU A 13 -3.56 -12.27 0.12
C LEU A 13 -2.75 -13.57 0.08
N HIS A 14 -3.17 -14.53 -0.74
CA HIS A 14 -2.48 -15.81 -0.88
C HIS A 14 -2.39 -16.32 -2.33
N ASP A 15 -3.14 -15.74 -3.26
CA ASP A 15 -3.13 -16.13 -4.66
C ASP A 15 -1.83 -15.70 -5.33
N ARG A 16 -1.04 -16.69 -5.75
CA ARG A 16 0.29 -16.47 -6.33
C ARG A 16 0.24 -15.75 -7.67
N SER A 17 -0.80 -15.94 -8.47
CA SER A 17 -0.95 -15.26 -9.75
C SER A 17 -1.24 -13.76 -9.55
N VAL A 18 -2.08 -13.44 -8.56
CA VAL A 18 -2.37 -12.06 -8.17
C VAL A 18 -1.12 -11.38 -7.60
N ILE A 19 -0.38 -12.07 -6.73
CA ILE A 19 0.88 -11.56 -6.16
C ILE A 19 1.86 -11.23 -7.30
N ALA A 20 2.09 -12.15 -8.23
CA ALA A 20 2.98 -11.93 -9.37
C ALA A 20 2.54 -10.72 -10.23
N HIS A 21 1.25 -10.59 -10.49
CA HIS A 21 0.70 -9.45 -11.24
C HIS A 21 0.88 -8.11 -10.52
N ILE A 22 0.72 -8.09 -9.18
CA ILE A 22 1.00 -6.91 -8.36
C ILE A 22 2.49 -6.53 -8.44
N ILE A 23 3.40 -7.48 -8.27
CA ILE A 23 4.84 -7.25 -8.36
C ILE A 23 5.25 -6.73 -9.74
N GLU A 24 4.68 -7.30 -10.81
CA GLU A 24 4.90 -6.83 -12.18
C GLU A 24 4.45 -5.38 -12.35
N ALA A 25 3.26 -5.03 -11.83
CA ALA A 25 2.73 -3.67 -11.90
C ALA A 25 3.56 -2.65 -11.12
N ILE A 26 4.11 -3.04 -9.95
CA ILE A 26 5.03 -2.22 -9.15
C ILE A 26 6.35 -2.05 -9.88
N ASN A 27 6.82 -3.10 -10.57
CA ASN A 27 8.11 -3.15 -11.27
C ASN A 27 9.27 -2.66 -10.38
N PRO A 28 9.48 -3.26 -9.20
CA PRO A 28 10.51 -2.83 -8.26
C PRO A 28 11.90 -3.01 -8.84
N LYS A 29 12.81 -2.06 -8.54
CA LYS A 29 14.20 -2.09 -8.99
C LYS A 29 15.14 -2.17 -7.80
N PRO A 30 16.34 -2.73 -7.98
CA PRO A 30 17.38 -2.72 -6.95
C PRO A 30 17.63 -1.31 -6.40
N GLY A 31 17.57 -1.17 -5.08
CA GLY A 31 17.75 0.10 -4.38
C GLY A 31 16.54 1.03 -4.37
N ASP A 32 15.36 0.59 -4.85
CA ASP A 32 14.13 1.36 -4.69
C ASP A 32 13.78 1.53 -3.21
N PRO A 33 13.46 2.75 -2.74
CA PRO A 33 13.09 3.01 -1.35
C PRO A 33 11.62 2.62 -1.12
N ILE A 34 11.37 1.31 -1.06
CA ILE A 34 10.02 0.74 -0.92
C ILE A 34 9.62 0.68 0.55
N VAL A 35 8.38 1.08 0.83
CA VAL A 35 7.73 0.93 2.13
C VAL A 35 6.44 0.12 1.97
N GLU A 36 6.40 -1.07 2.55
CA GLU A 36 5.21 -1.91 2.57
C GLU A 36 4.37 -1.59 3.82
N ILE A 37 3.13 -1.18 3.62
CA ILE A 37 2.20 -0.93 4.73
C ILE A 37 1.29 -2.14 4.92
N GLY A 38 1.31 -2.71 6.13
CA GLY A 38 0.53 -3.87 6.47
C GLY A 38 0.96 -5.14 5.72
N PRO A 39 2.23 -5.56 5.82
CA PRO A 39 2.74 -6.74 5.13
C PRO A 39 1.98 -8.03 5.50
N GLY A 40 1.31 -8.04 6.65
CA GLY A 40 0.52 -9.16 7.11
C GLY A 40 1.37 -10.43 7.24
N ARG A 41 1.06 -11.43 6.44
CA ARG A 41 1.85 -12.69 6.39
C ARG A 41 3.03 -12.65 5.43
N GLY A 42 3.34 -11.49 4.88
CA GLY A 42 4.48 -11.30 3.98
C GLY A 42 4.23 -11.78 2.55
N ALA A 43 2.99 -11.67 2.06
CA ALA A 43 2.63 -12.14 0.72
C ALA A 43 3.40 -11.42 -0.39
N LEU A 44 3.62 -10.12 -0.26
CA LEU A 44 4.40 -9.31 -1.19
C LEU A 44 5.85 -9.13 -0.72
N THR A 45 6.09 -9.20 0.59
CA THR A 45 7.37 -8.88 1.25
C THR A 45 8.55 -9.62 0.64
N GLU A 46 8.42 -10.93 0.39
CA GLU A 46 9.51 -11.74 -0.13
C GLU A 46 9.93 -11.32 -1.54
N ASP A 47 8.96 -11.14 -2.44
CA ASP A 47 9.23 -10.76 -3.82
C ASP A 47 9.76 -9.30 -3.90
N LEU A 48 9.26 -8.40 -3.04
CA LEU A 48 9.76 -7.03 -2.93
C LEU A 48 11.21 -6.99 -2.44
N LEU A 49 11.55 -7.75 -1.39
CA LEU A 49 12.92 -7.88 -0.89
C LEU A 49 13.87 -8.45 -1.94
N GLN A 50 13.43 -9.49 -2.66
CA GLN A 50 14.23 -10.09 -3.72
C GLN A 50 14.55 -9.10 -4.84
N ALA A 51 13.59 -8.24 -5.19
CA ALA A 51 13.74 -7.28 -6.28
C ALA A 51 14.50 -6.01 -5.86
N ALA A 52 14.20 -5.44 -4.70
CA ALA A 52 14.76 -4.16 -4.24
C ALA A 52 16.05 -4.31 -3.42
N GLY A 53 16.25 -5.46 -2.75
CA GLY A 53 17.38 -5.73 -1.87
C GLY A 53 17.13 -5.32 -0.41
N GLU A 54 16.43 -4.22 -0.20
CA GLU A 54 15.99 -3.72 1.11
C GLU A 54 14.51 -3.35 1.05
N LEU A 55 13.83 -3.43 2.19
CA LEU A 55 12.41 -3.10 2.33
C LEU A 55 12.14 -2.54 3.73
N ASP A 56 11.52 -1.38 3.80
CA ASP A 56 10.89 -0.92 5.03
C ASP A 56 9.45 -1.45 5.10
N ALA A 57 9.02 -1.94 6.25
CA ALA A 57 7.65 -2.43 6.44
C ALA A 57 7.04 -1.91 7.73
N ILE A 58 5.78 -1.50 7.68
CA ILE A 58 5.03 -0.97 8.82
C ILE A 58 3.92 -1.95 9.18
N GLU A 59 4.00 -2.55 10.36
CA GLU A 59 3.02 -3.52 10.86
C GLU A 59 2.57 -3.17 12.28
N ILE A 60 1.27 -3.09 12.50
CA ILE A 60 0.69 -2.78 13.82
C ILE A 60 0.50 -4.04 14.68
N ASP A 61 0.32 -5.20 14.05
CA ASP A 61 0.16 -6.48 14.74
C ASP A 61 1.52 -7.04 15.15
N ARG A 62 1.78 -7.07 16.46
CA ARG A 62 3.06 -7.51 17.01
C ARG A 62 3.38 -8.98 16.74
N ASP A 63 2.36 -9.84 16.61
CA ASP A 63 2.60 -11.26 16.36
C ASP A 63 3.00 -11.48 14.89
N LEU A 64 2.37 -10.75 13.96
CA LEU A 64 2.78 -10.73 12.55
C LEU A 64 4.16 -10.11 12.39
N ALA A 65 4.43 -9.01 13.08
CA ALA A 65 5.73 -8.35 13.09
C ALA A 65 6.85 -9.29 13.54
N ALA A 66 6.64 -10.06 14.60
CA ALA A 66 7.62 -11.03 15.10
C ALA A 66 7.89 -12.15 14.08
N ASP A 67 6.85 -12.68 13.41
CA ASP A 67 6.99 -13.70 12.35
C ASP A 67 7.77 -13.14 11.15
N LEU A 68 7.45 -11.92 10.72
CA LEU A 68 8.16 -11.25 9.63
C LEU A 68 9.63 -10.99 9.97
N GLN A 69 9.91 -10.53 11.18
CA GLN A 69 11.28 -10.29 11.64
C GLN A 69 12.10 -11.59 11.64
N GLN A 70 11.50 -12.68 12.10
CA GLN A 70 12.16 -14.00 12.11
C GLN A 70 12.47 -14.49 10.69
N ARG A 71 11.57 -14.28 9.73
CA ARG A 71 11.71 -14.78 8.36
C ARG A 71 12.58 -13.92 7.47
N PHE A 72 12.58 -12.62 7.67
CA PHE A 72 13.13 -11.66 6.72
C PHE A 72 14.10 -10.63 7.33
N GLY A 73 14.25 -10.57 8.67
CA GLY A 73 15.10 -9.58 9.32
C GLY A 73 16.54 -9.58 8.81
N ASP A 74 17.14 -10.76 8.66
CA ASP A 74 18.50 -10.92 8.14
C ASP A 74 18.60 -10.79 6.60
N ARG A 75 17.47 -10.57 5.92
CA ARG A 75 17.36 -10.48 4.46
C ARG A 75 17.12 -9.05 3.95
N GLY A 76 17.30 -8.04 4.80
CA GLY A 76 17.13 -6.63 4.43
C GLY A 76 15.76 -6.04 4.76
N LEU A 77 14.94 -6.71 5.60
CA LEU A 77 13.69 -6.13 6.10
C LEU A 77 13.97 -5.21 7.29
N HIS A 78 13.56 -3.95 7.15
CA HIS A 78 13.53 -2.96 8.24
C HIS A 78 12.10 -2.81 8.74
N LEU A 79 11.79 -3.44 9.87
CA LEU A 79 10.43 -3.53 10.38
C LEU A 79 10.13 -2.43 11.41
N HIS A 80 9.06 -1.66 11.17
CA HIS A 80 8.52 -0.64 12.06
C HIS A 80 7.22 -1.13 12.69
N VAL A 81 7.25 -1.46 14.00
CA VAL A 81 6.07 -1.96 14.73
C VAL A 81 5.27 -0.77 15.26
N THR A 82 4.41 -0.22 14.42
CA THR A 82 3.64 1.00 14.73
C THR A 82 2.38 1.11 13.87
N ASP A 83 1.53 2.09 14.21
CA ASP A 83 0.39 2.48 13.40
C ASP A 83 0.86 3.36 12.23
N ALA A 84 0.52 2.95 11.00
CA ALA A 84 0.87 3.70 9.79
C ALA A 84 0.32 5.14 9.78
N LEU A 85 -0.81 5.40 10.46
CA LEU A 85 -1.37 6.74 10.62
C LEU A 85 -0.53 7.67 11.51
N ARG A 86 0.45 7.12 12.24
CA ARG A 86 1.36 7.86 13.12
C ARG A 86 2.81 7.83 12.64
N PHE A 87 3.08 7.09 11.57
CA PHE A 87 4.43 6.94 11.05
C PHE A 87 4.87 8.21 10.31
N ASP A 88 6.12 8.62 10.51
CA ASP A 88 6.71 9.78 9.86
C ASP A 88 7.41 9.38 8.56
N PHE A 89 6.65 9.43 7.46
CA PHE A 89 7.16 9.12 6.12
C PHE A 89 8.17 10.15 5.62
N ALA A 90 8.07 11.41 6.06
CA ALA A 90 9.01 12.46 5.67
C ALA A 90 10.39 12.20 6.26
N ALA A 91 10.49 11.88 7.55
CA ALA A 91 11.74 11.53 8.19
C ALA A 91 12.41 10.29 7.57
N LEU A 92 11.60 9.28 7.16
CA LEU A 92 12.15 8.11 6.45
C LEU A 92 12.67 8.50 5.07
N ALA A 93 11.95 9.32 4.31
CA ALA A 93 12.39 9.79 3.00
C ALA A 93 13.71 10.59 3.08
N GLU A 94 13.85 11.44 4.11
CA GLU A 94 15.11 12.16 4.39
C GLU A 94 16.25 11.18 4.69
N THR A 95 16.01 10.18 5.53
CA THR A 95 17.02 9.15 5.85
C THR A 95 17.46 8.37 4.62
N LYS A 96 16.54 8.04 3.72
CA LYS A 96 16.83 7.35 2.45
C LYS A 96 17.42 8.29 1.39
N GLY A 97 17.31 9.61 1.56
CA GLY A 97 17.72 10.62 0.56
C GLY A 97 16.92 10.54 -0.75
N ARG A 98 15.75 9.91 -0.75
CA ARG A 98 14.90 9.65 -1.92
C ARG A 98 13.42 9.63 -1.56
N ARG A 99 12.56 9.95 -2.53
CA ARG A 99 11.10 9.82 -2.38
C ARG A 99 10.71 8.34 -2.28
N LEU A 100 9.81 8.02 -1.37
CA LEU A 100 9.37 6.67 -1.05
C LEU A 100 8.37 6.13 -2.07
N ARG A 101 8.43 4.83 -2.31
CA ARG A 101 7.42 4.07 -3.03
C ARG A 101 6.59 3.28 -2.03
N ILE A 102 5.32 3.63 -1.91
CA ILE A 102 4.41 3.05 -0.91
C ILE A 102 3.63 1.90 -1.53
N ILE A 103 3.65 0.74 -0.87
CA ILE A 103 2.98 -0.46 -1.33
C ILE A 103 2.13 -1.01 -0.20
N GLY A 104 0.94 -1.49 -0.50
CA GLY A 104 0.15 -2.15 0.53
C GLY A 104 -1.20 -2.69 0.06
N ASN A 105 -1.56 -3.83 0.65
CA ASN A 105 -2.94 -4.29 0.73
C ASN A 105 -3.54 -3.67 2.01
N LEU A 106 -4.15 -2.49 1.86
CA LEU A 106 -4.52 -1.67 3.01
C LEU A 106 -5.83 -2.15 3.65
N PRO A 107 -5.92 -2.15 5.00
CA PRO A 107 -7.17 -2.38 5.69
C PRO A 107 -8.22 -1.34 5.28
N TYR A 108 -9.42 -1.80 4.90
CA TYR A 108 -10.46 -0.93 4.32
C TYR A 108 -10.89 0.21 5.24
N ASN A 109 -10.88 -0.03 6.57
CA ASN A 109 -11.30 0.94 7.57
C ASN A 109 -10.34 2.12 7.78
N ILE A 110 -9.08 2.00 7.36
CA ILE A 110 -8.08 3.08 7.51
C ILE A 110 -7.58 3.64 6.18
N SER A 111 -8.04 3.13 5.05
CA SER A 111 -7.53 3.46 3.72
C SER A 111 -7.59 4.97 3.41
N THR A 112 -8.76 5.58 3.56
CA THR A 112 -8.94 7.01 3.27
C THR A 112 -8.13 7.90 4.23
N PRO A 113 -8.16 7.72 5.56
CA PRO A 113 -7.29 8.46 6.47
C PRO A 113 -5.81 8.31 6.15
N LEU A 114 -5.38 7.10 5.75
CA LEU A 114 -3.98 6.83 5.42
C LEU A 114 -3.54 7.56 4.15
N LEU A 115 -4.37 7.58 3.11
CA LEU A 115 -4.09 8.36 1.89
C LEU A 115 -3.88 9.85 2.22
N PHE A 116 -4.76 10.44 3.03
CA PHE A 116 -4.58 11.83 3.45
C PHE A 116 -3.37 12.03 4.36
N HIS A 117 -3.01 11.05 5.19
CA HIS A 117 -1.81 11.12 6.00
C HIS A 117 -0.54 11.14 5.14
N LEU A 118 -0.45 10.26 4.13
CA LEU A 118 0.65 10.22 3.16
C LEU A 118 0.78 11.52 2.37
N LEU A 119 -0.35 12.09 1.95
CA LEU A 119 -0.39 13.33 1.16
C LEU A 119 -0.23 14.62 1.97
N LYS A 120 -0.01 14.55 3.30
CA LYS A 120 0.47 15.71 4.08
C LYS A 120 1.89 16.11 3.69
N THR A 121 2.68 15.17 3.22
CA THR A 121 4.07 15.36 2.81
C THR A 121 4.32 14.80 1.41
N PRO A 122 3.68 15.36 0.37
CA PRO A 122 3.73 14.80 -0.98
C PRO A 122 5.16 14.77 -1.54
N ALA A 123 6.02 15.68 -1.11
CA ALA A 123 7.44 15.70 -1.48
C ALA A 123 8.21 14.43 -1.05
N ALA A 124 7.73 13.73 -0.02
CA ALA A 124 8.34 12.49 0.48
C ALA A 124 7.95 11.24 -0.33
N ILE A 125 6.86 11.30 -1.11
CA ILE A 125 6.26 10.14 -1.78
C ILE A 125 6.40 10.26 -3.29
N LEU A 126 6.89 9.20 -3.94
CA LEU A 126 6.98 9.09 -5.40
C LEU A 126 5.68 8.54 -5.99
N ASP A 127 5.32 7.36 -5.55
CA ASP A 127 4.12 6.66 -5.99
C ASP A 127 3.55 5.77 -4.88
N LEU A 128 2.28 5.40 -5.04
CA LEU A 128 1.62 4.39 -4.25
C LEU A 128 1.10 3.29 -5.18
N HIS A 129 1.35 2.02 -4.81
CA HIS A 129 0.67 0.87 -5.40
C HIS A 129 -0.16 0.22 -4.29
N ILE A 130 -1.46 0.46 -4.33
CA ILE A 130 -2.36 0.11 -3.25
C ILE A 130 -3.49 -0.79 -3.74
N MET A 131 -3.86 -1.74 -2.88
CA MET A 131 -5.04 -2.56 -3.07
C MET A 131 -6.08 -2.19 -2.01
N LEU A 132 -7.28 -1.85 -2.46
CA LEU A 132 -8.42 -1.44 -1.64
C LEU A 132 -9.69 -2.11 -2.16
N GLN A 133 -10.83 -1.86 -1.48
CA GLN A 133 -12.14 -2.19 -2.05
C GLN A 133 -12.29 -1.52 -3.43
N ARG A 134 -12.81 -2.27 -4.41
CA ARG A 134 -12.97 -1.79 -5.79
C ARG A 134 -13.74 -0.48 -5.86
N GLU A 135 -14.83 -0.34 -5.11
CA GLU A 135 -15.62 0.90 -5.04
C GLU A 135 -14.77 2.12 -4.63
N VAL A 136 -13.83 1.94 -3.71
CA VAL A 136 -12.95 3.03 -3.26
C VAL A 136 -11.97 3.42 -4.37
N ILE A 137 -11.39 2.43 -5.06
CA ILE A 137 -10.51 2.68 -6.21
C ILE A 137 -11.26 3.37 -7.36
N GLU A 138 -12.47 2.92 -7.67
CA GLU A 138 -13.34 3.55 -8.69
C GLU A 138 -13.58 5.03 -8.36
N ARG A 139 -13.83 5.37 -7.09
CA ARG A 139 -13.97 6.78 -6.65
C ARG A 139 -12.65 7.56 -6.73
N ILE A 140 -11.51 6.94 -6.44
CA ILE A 140 -10.20 7.61 -6.54
C ILE A 140 -9.88 7.91 -8.00
N CYS A 141 -10.16 6.97 -8.91
CA CYS A 141 -9.82 7.05 -10.34
C CYS A 141 -10.95 7.66 -11.19
N ALA A 142 -12.05 8.13 -10.58
CA ALA A 142 -13.23 8.61 -11.29
C ALA A 142 -12.93 9.83 -12.16
N GLU A 143 -13.47 9.83 -13.39
CA GLU A 143 -13.40 10.97 -14.29
C GLU A 143 -14.56 11.94 -14.04
N ALA A 144 -14.36 13.21 -14.38
CA ALA A 144 -15.39 14.22 -14.25
C ALA A 144 -16.64 13.86 -15.06
N GLY A 145 -17.80 13.83 -14.40
CA GLY A 145 -19.07 13.47 -15.01
C GLY A 145 -19.48 12.01 -14.82
N SER A 146 -18.61 11.15 -14.26
CA SER A 146 -19.00 9.78 -13.87
C SER A 146 -19.79 9.77 -12.56
N SER A 147 -20.53 8.68 -12.29
CA SER A 147 -21.32 8.49 -11.07
C SER A 147 -20.46 8.39 -9.81
N GLU A 148 -19.23 7.90 -9.95
CA GLU A 148 -18.25 7.70 -8.87
C GLU A 148 -17.49 8.97 -8.52
N TYR A 149 -17.57 10.00 -9.40
CA TYR A 149 -16.90 11.29 -9.17
C TYR A 149 -17.47 12.00 -7.96
N GLY A 150 -16.63 12.23 -6.96
CA GLY A 150 -17.10 12.80 -5.72
C GLY A 150 -15.99 13.42 -4.87
N ARG A 151 -16.30 13.60 -3.60
CA ARG A 151 -15.40 14.28 -2.66
C ARG A 151 -13.99 13.67 -2.63
N LEU A 152 -13.87 12.33 -2.63
CA LEU A 152 -12.58 11.65 -2.57
C LEU A 152 -11.75 11.96 -3.82
N THR A 153 -12.37 11.89 -5.01
CA THR A 153 -11.75 12.24 -6.29
C THR A 153 -11.20 13.66 -6.26
N VAL A 154 -12.06 14.62 -5.91
CA VAL A 154 -11.70 16.05 -5.91
C VAL A 154 -10.59 16.37 -4.93
N MET A 155 -10.60 15.76 -3.74
CA MET A 155 -9.57 16.01 -2.72
C MET A 155 -8.21 15.40 -3.07
N LEU A 156 -8.16 14.32 -3.84
CA LEU A 156 -6.92 13.67 -4.24
C LEU A 156 -6.37 14.20 -5.56
N ALA A 157 -7.23 14.59 -6.50
CA ALA A 157 -6.87 15.00 -7.86
C ALA A 157 -5.77 16.09 -7.96
N PRO A 158 -5.68 17.10 -7.07
CA PRO A 158 -4.55 18.04 -7.12
C PRO A 158 -3.19 17.38 -6.90
N TRP A 159 -3.13 16.35 -6.07
CA TRP A 159 -1.90 15.76 -5.57
C TRP A 159 -1.50 14.47 -6.25
N VAL A 160 -2.44 13.74 -6.88
CA VAL A 160 -2.16 12.45 -7.49
C VAL A 160 -2.70 12.36 -8.91
N GLU A 161 -2.01 11.57 -9.71
CA GLU A 161 -2.53 10.98 -10.94
C GLU A 161 -2.84 9.51 -10.64
N ALA A 162 -4.12 9.16 -10.71
CA ALA A 162 -4.62 7.85 -10.31
C ALA A 162 -4.93 6.98 -11.52
N GLU A 163 -4.49 5.73 -11.47
CA GLU A 163 -4.72 4.72 -12.50
C GLU A 163 -5.25 3.44 -11.87
N HIS A 164 -6.43 2.99 -12.31
CA HIS A 164 -6.96 1.68 -11.98
C HIS A 164 -6.22 0.63 -12.80
N LEU A 165 -5.50 -0.26 -12.16
CA LEU A 165 -4.67 -1.26 -12.85
C LEU A 165 -5.46 -2.53 -13.16
N PHE A 166 -6.04 -3.18 -12.15
CA PHE A 166 -6.86 -4.39 -12.32
C PHE A 166 -7.66 -4.71 -11.05
N ASP A 167 -8.71 -5.53 -11.25
CA ASP A 167 -9.55 -6.04 -10.18
C ASP A 167 -9.03 -7.35 -9.59
N VAL A 168 -9.32 -7.57 -8.30
CA VAL A 168 -8.95 -8.77 -7.56
C VAL A 168 -10.18 -9.36 -6.87
N GLY A 169 -10.54 -10.60 -7.22
CA GLY A 169 -11.68 -11.28 -6.63
C GLY A 169 -11.45 -11.72 -5.19
N PRO A 170 -12.54 -11.92 -4.41
CA PRO A 170 -12.48 -12.35 -3.01
C PRO A 170 -11.72 -13.64 -2.78
N GLY A 171 -11.72 -14.56 -3.74
CA GLY A 171 -11.01 -15.84 -3.66
C GLY A 171 -9.49 -15.74 -3.51
N ALA A 172 -8.91 -14.58 -3.82
CA ALA A 172 -7.47 -14.34 -3.64
C ALA A 172 -7.04 -14.16 -2.17
N PHE A 173 -7.99 -14.07 -1.24
CA PHE A 173 -7.76 -13.76 0.17
C PHE A 173 -8.27 -14.83 1.14
N ARG A 174 -7.68 -14.87 2.35
CA ARG A 174 -8.15 -15.67 3.49
C ARG A 174 -8.09 -14.85 4.79
N PRO A 175 -9.24 -14.68 5.50
CA PRO A 175 -10.59 -14.99 5.01
C PRO A 175 -10.92 -14.19 3.77
N ALA A 176 -11.85 -14.69 2.93
CA ALA A 176 -12.29 -13.95 1.75
C ALA A 176 -13.12 -12.73 2.19
N PRO A 177 -12.87 -11.53 1.64
CA PRO A 177 -13.74 -10.38 1.84
C PRO A 177 -15.09 -10.58 1.14
N GLU A 178 -16.09 -9.81 1.57
CA GLU A 178 -17.43 -9.86 0.96
C GLU A 178 -17.51 -9.15 -0.40
N VAL A 179 -16.53 -8.28 -0.68
CA VAL A 179 -16.50 -7.42 -1.86
C VAL A 179 -15.22 -7.62 -2.66
N TRP A 180 -15.26 -7.23 -3.92
CA TRP A 180 -14.08 -7.19 -4.77
C TRP A 180 -13.11 -6.11 -4.32
N SER A 181 -11.83 -6.39 -4.52
CA SER A 181 -10.74 -5.42 -4.40
C SER A 181 -10.30 -4.97 -5.78
N ALA A 182 -9.52 -3.90 -5.82
CA ALA A 182 -8.80 -3.47 -7.00
C ALA A 182 -7.43 -2.93 -6.61
N VAL A 183 -6.50 -2.99 -7.56
CA VAL A 183 -5.16 -2.41 -7.43
C VAL A 183 -5.12 -1.13 -8.23
N ALA A 184 -4.59 -0.06 -7.63
CA ALA A 184 -4.36 1.20 -8.28
C ALA A 184 -2.92 1.68 -8.09
N ARG A 185 -2.43 2.44 -9.07
CA ARG A 185 -1.23 3.24 -8.98
C ARG A 185 -1.62 4.70 -8.81
N LEU A 186 -1.05 5.36 -7.80
CA LEU A 186 -1.17 6.80 -7.58
C LEU A 186 0.22 7.42 -7.72
N THR A 187 0.46 8.17 -8.79
CA THR A 187 1.70 8.94 -8.95
C THR A 187 1.54 10.28 -8.24
N VAL A 188 2.42 10.56 -7.28
CA VAL A 188 2.30 11.75 -6.42
C VAL A 188 3.02 12.94 -7.04
N ARG A 189 2.30 14.05 -7.19
CA ARG A 189 2.83 15.34 -7.62
C ARG A 189 3.52 16.04 -6.45
N GLN A 190 4.62 16.72 -6.71
CA GLN A 190 5.31 17.52 -5.67
C GLN A 190 4.58 18.83 -5.38
N GLU A 191 3.91 19.37 -6.39
CA GLU A 191 3.07 20.55 -6.33
C GLU A 191 1.66 20.21 -6.80
N PRO A 192 0.62 20.85 -6.27
CA PRO A 192 -0.74 20.58 -6.70
C PRO A 192 -0.94 21.00 -8.16
N ALA A 193 -1.67 20.22 -8.93
CA ALA A 193 -1.94 20.52 -10.33
C ALA A 193 -2.86 21.75 -10.50
N PHE A 194 -3.65 22.05 -9.46
CA PHE A 194 -4.57 23.19 -9.40
C PHE A 194 -4.90 23.52 -7.94
N ALA A 195 -5.36 24.76 -7.68
CA ALA A 195 -5.76 25.23 -6.36
C ALA A 195 -7.25 24.97 -6.09
#